data_5c42d84bef3f5452f0492d272c3402fc
#
_entry.id   5c42d84bef3f5452f0492d272c3402fc
#
_cell.length_a   1.000
_cell.length_b   1.000
_cell.length_c   1.000
_cell.angle_alpha   90.00
_cell.angle_beta   90.00
_cell.angle_gamma   90.00
#
_symmetry.space_group_name_H-M   'P 1'
#
loop_
_entity.id
_entity.type
_entity.pdbx_description
1 polymer ?
#
loop_
_entity_poly.entity_id
_entity_poly.type
_entity_poly.pdbx_seq_one_letter_code
_entity_poly.pdbx_strand_id
1 'polypeptide(L)'
;MDDRFTRVRRVLGDDFEKLQRAHILLLGVGGVGSVCLDALFRTGIGHITIVDDDIYDITNQNRQLGSEAVGAVKVTHLASLYPNVTPIHALITPDWVETFDFSPYDVVIDAIDDMPAKVAVAHKVSHKLLSSSGSAKKIDPTRIRYTSIWK
;
A
#
# COMPACT_ATOMS: atom_id res chain seq x y z
N MET A 1 -5.82 -23.45 19.17
CA MET A 1 -7.12 -22.93 18.66
C MET A 1 -6.88 -22.36 17.28
N ASP A 2 -7.72 -22.69 16.29
CA ASP A 2 -7.60 -22.14 14.94
C ASP A 2 -8.05 -20.68 14.90
N ASP A 3 -7.29 -19.86 14.15
CA ASP A 3 -7.61 -18.46 13.87
C ASP A 3 -7.48 -18.15 12.38
N ARG A 4 -7.74 -16.90 11.97
CA ARG A 4 -7.67 -16.47 10.56
C ARG A 4 -6.30 -16.68 9.92
N PHE A 5 -5.23 -16.81 10.69
CA PHE A 5 -3.86 -16.97 10.23
C PHE A 5 -3.32 -18.40 10.30
N THR A 6 -4.11 -19.37 10.78
CA THR A 6 -3.68 -20.77 10.94
C THR A 6 -3.02 -21.34 9.68
N ARG A 7 -3.61 -21.05 8.50
CA ARG A 7 -3.07 -21.56 7.23
C ARG A 7 -1.80 -20.84 6.80
N VAL A 8 -1.71 -19.53 7.03
CA VAL A 8 -0.53 -18.73 6.72
C VAL A 8 0.66 -19.18 7.57
N ARG A 9 0.44 -19.42 8.88
CA ARG A 9 1.48 -19.97 9.78
C ARG A 9 1.99 -21.33 9.33
N ARG A 10 1.14 -22.20 8.79
CA ARG A 10 1.59 -23.51 8.25
C ARG A 10 2.55 -23.37 7.08
N VAL A 11 2.42 -22.31 6.29
CA VAL A 11 3.30 -22.05 5.14
C VAL A 11 4.58 -21.36 5.58
N LEU A 12 4.49 -20.35 6.45
CA LEU A 12 5.60 -19.47 6.81
C LEU A 12 6.37 -19.93 8.06
N GLY A 13 5.78 -20.82 8.88
CA GLY A 13 6.41 -21.24 10.13
C GLY A 13 6.76 -20.03 11.03
N ASP A 14 7.98 -20.01 11.54
CA ASP A 14 8.50 -18.97 12.43
C ASP A 14 8.60 -17.58 11.76
N ASP A 15 8.65 -17.54 10.42
CA ASP A 15 8.69 -16.28 9.69
C ASP A 15 7.38 -15.50 9.80
N PHE A 16 6.27 -16.13 10.18
CA PHE A 16 5.01 -15.44 10.41
C PHE A 16 5.12 -14.38 11.50
N GLU A 17 5.90 -14.60 12.54
CA GLU A 17 6.12 -13.61 13.59
C GLU A 17 6.82 -12.34 13.09
N LYS A 18 7.67 -12.45 12.06
CA LYS A 18 8.30 -11.30 11.42
C LYS A 18 7.24 -10.41 10.74
N LEU A 19 6.26 -11.04 10.06
CA LEU A 19 5.15 -10.29 9.46
C LEU A 19 4.30 -9.57 10.51
N GLN A 20 4.05 -10.22 11.65
CA GLN A 20 3.27 -9.64 12.75
C GLN A 20 3.95 -8.42 13.39
N ARG A 21 5.26 -8.33 13.32
CA ARG A 21 6.04 -7.18 13.81
C ARG A 21 6.32 -6.13 12.76
N ALA A 22 6.16 -6.49 11.47
CA ALA A 22 6.49 -5.59 10.38
C ALA A 22 5.57 -4.36 10.34
N HIS A 23 6.15 -3.22 10.02
CA HIS A 23 5.43 -1.97 9.78
C HIS A 23 5.61 -1.54 8.32
N ILE A 24 4.53 -1.61 7.56
CA ILE A 24 4.51 -1.27 6.14
C ILE A 24 3.89 0.11 5.94
N LEU A 25 4.56 0.94 5.12
CA LEU A 25 3.98 2.18 4.60
C LEU A 25 3.49 1.94 3.17
N LEU A 26 2.20 2.18 2.93
CA LEU A 26 1.59 2.09 1.62
C LEU A 26 1.18 3.50 1.15
N LEU A 27 1.82 3.96 0.11
CA LEU A 27 1.59 5.25 -0.53
C LEU A 27 0.64 5.08 -1.72
N GLY A 28 -0.54 5.69 -1.62
CA GLY A 28 -1.64 5.53 -2.57
C GLY A 28 -2.51 4.31 -2.30
N VAL A 29 -3.83 4.53 -2.21
CA VAL A 29 -4.84 3.46 -2.01
C VAL A 29 -5.88 3.43 -3.14
N GLY A 30 -5.43 3.71 -4.36
CA GLY A 30 -6.22 3.57 -5.58
C GLY A 30 -6.44 2.11 -6.00
N GLY A 31 -6.55 1.85 -7.31
CA GLY A 31 -6.84 0.52 -7.85
C GLY A 31 -5.80 -0.55 -7.51
N VAL A 32 -4.51 -0.19 -7.45
CA VAL A 32 -3.44 -1.10 -7.03
C VAL A 32 -3.31 -1.12 -5.52
N GLY A 33 -3.23 0.06 -4.88
CA GLY A 33 -2.97 0.17 -3.45
C GLY A 33 -4.06 -0.42 -2.58
N SER A 34 -5.34 -0.25 -2.91
CA SER A 34 -6.43 -0.82 -2.10
C SER A 34 -6.43 -2.36 -2.11
N VAL A 35 -6.13 -2.98 -3.25
CA VAL A 35 -5.97 -4.45 -3.35
C VAL A 35 -4.72 -4.92 -2.60
N CYS A 36 -3.62 -4.16 -2.72
CA CYS A 36 -2.39 -4.43 -1.97
C CYS A 36 -2.65 -4.38 -0.45
N LEU A 37 -3.38 -3.38 0.05
CA LEU A 37 -3.77 -3.26 1.45
C LEU A 37 -4.53 -4.51 1.94
N ASP A 38 -5.54 -4.96 1.20
CA ASP A 38 -6.31 -6.15 1.57
C ASP A 38 -5.43 -7.41 1.62
N ALA A 39 -4.52 -7.57 0.65
CA ALA A 39 -3.58 -8.68 0.62
C ALA A 39 -2.62 -8.67 1.83
N LEU A 40 -2.03 -7.52 2.17
CA LEU A 40 -1.14 -7.35 3.32
C LEU A 40 -1.87 -7.66 4.63
N PHE A 41 -3.08 -7.13 4.80
CA PHE A 41 -3.90 -7.38 5.97
C PHE A 41 -4.26 -8.86 6.13
N ARG A 42 -4.66 -9.53 5.06
CA ARG A 42 -5.02 -10.96 5.08
C ARG A 42 -3.82 -11.87 5.32
N THR A 43 -2.64 -11.46 4.84
CA THR A 43 -1.39 -12.20 5.09
C THR A 43 -0.92 -12.09 6.54
N GLY A 44 -1.35 -11.05 7.27
CA GLY A 44 -1.06 -10.90 8.69
C GLY A 44 0.04 -9.91 9.00
N ILE A 45 0.26 -8.90 8.16
CA ILE A 45 1.12 -7.76 8.51
C ILE A 45 0.56 -7.08 9.76
N GLY A 46 1.42 -6.85 10.76
CA GLY A 46 0.99 -6.34 12.07
C GLY A 46 0.62 -4.87 12.06
N HIS A 47 1.35 -4.05 11.32
CA HIS A 47 1.12 -2.61 11.23
C HIS A 47 1.19 -2.12 9.80
N ILE A 48 0.16 -1.43 9.35
CA ILE A 48 0.08 -0.84 8.01
C ILE A 48 -0.30 0.62 8.14
N THR A 49 0.52 1.52 7.63
CA THR A 49 0.16 2.94 7.47
C THR A 49 -0.16 3.20 6.02
N ILE A 50 -1.28 3.85 5.75
CA ILE A 50 -1.72 4.20 4.39
C ILE A 50 -1.79 5.71 4.23
N VAL A 51 -1.35 6.21 3.08
CA VAL A 51 -1.34 7.66 2.75
C VAL A 51 -2.04 7.87 1.42
N ASP A 52 -3.04 8.74 1.39
CA ASP A 52 -3.77 9.15 0.18
C ASP A 52 -4.58 10.40 0.54
N ASP A 53 -4.79 11.33 -0.40
CA ASP A 53 -5.58 12.55 -0.18
C ASP A 53 -6.96 12.51 -0.80
N ASP A 54 -7.29 11.47 -1.54
CA ASP A 54 -8.53 11.37 -2.31
C ASP A 54 -9.76 11.04 -1.45
N ILE A 55 -10.91 11.39 -2.02
CA ILE A 55 -12.23 10.90 -1.64
C ILE A 55 -12.72 9.88 -2.68
N TYR A 56 -13.60 8.97 -2.28
CA TYR A 56 -14.20 8.02 -3.23
C TYR A 56 -15.18 8.70 -4.17
N ASP A 57 -15.01 8.41 -5.47
CA ASP A 57 -15.92 8.76 -6.54
C ASP A 57 -16.60 7.49 -7.11
N ILE A 58 -17.80 7.64 -7.68
CA ILE A 58 -18.55 6.53 -8.29
C ILE A 58 -17.72 5.79 -9.36
N THR A 59 -16.84 6.49 -10.08
CA THR A 59 -15.97 5.91 -11.10
C THR A 59 -14.85 5.03 -10.54
N ASN A 60 -14.65 5.03 -9.23
CA ASN A 60 -13.67 4.18 -8.57
C ASN A 60 -14.17 2.74 -8.37
N GLN A 61 -15.51 2.52 -8.41
CA GLN A 61 -16.13 1.24 -8.07
C GLN A 61 -15.73 0.07 -8.98
N ASN A 62 -15.22 0.36 -10.14
CA ASN A 62 -14.79 -0.67 -11.08
C ASN A 62 -13.44 -1.32 -10.69
N ARG A 63 -12.66 -0.75 -9.74
CA ARG A 63 -11.30 -1.22 -9.43
C ARG A 63 -10.76 -0.93 -8.02
N GLN A 64 -11.44 -0.13 -7.19
CA GLN A 64 -10.95 0.27 -5.87
C GLN A 64 -11.80 -0.36 -4.77
N LEU A 65 -11.18 -1.03 -3.82
CA LEU A 65 -11.86 -1.58 -2.65
C LEU A 65 -12.33 -0.44 -1.72
N GLY A 66 -13.53 -0.60 -1.14
CA GLY A 66 -14.16 0.39 -0.27
C GLY A 66 -14.86 1.53 -1.00
N SER A 67 -14.86 1.53 -2.34
CA SER A 67 -15.41 2.61 -3.17
C SER A 67 -16.93 2.70 -3.18
N GLU A 68 -17.62 1.78 -2.52
CA GLU A 68 -19.07 1.87 -2.25
C GLU A 68 -19.40 3.07 -1.36
N ALA A 69 -18.43 3.54 -0.55
CA ALA A 69 -18.55 4.71 0.31
C ALA A 69 -18.25 6.03 -0.45
N VAL A 70 -18.99 6.29 -1.54
CA VAL A 70 -18.83 7.52 -2.34
C VAL A 70 -18.89 8.76 -1.47
N GLY A 71 -17.94 9.68 -1.65
CA GLY A 71 -17.79 10.91 -0.86
C GLY A 71 -17.00 10.75 0.44
N ALA A 72 -16.65 9.53 0.84
CA ALA A 72 -15.79 9.32 2.01
C ALA A 72 -14.30 9.51 1.66
N VAL A 73 -13.51 10.01 2.61
CA VAL A 73 -12.05 10.06 2.52
C VAL A 73 -11.52 8.62 2.49
N LYS A 74 -10.77 8.26 1.45
CA LYS A 74 -10.34 6.88 1.18
C LYS A 74 -9.61 6.25 2.36
N VAL A 75 -8.58 6.91 2.87
CA VAL A 75 -7.76 6.36 3.96
C VAL A 75 -8.56 6.19 5.25
N THR A 76 -9.44 7.13 5.58
CA THR A 76 -10.28 7.06 6.79
C THR A 76 -11.27 5.90 6.70
N HIS A 77 -11.92 5.75 5.54
CA HIS A 77 -12.86 4.65 5.33
C HIS A 77 -12.16 3.30 5.37
N LEU A 78 -11.04 3.13 4.67
CA LEU A 78 -10.27 1.88 4.69
C LEU A 78 -9.78 1.53 6.11
N ALA A 79 -9.28 2.49 6.87
CA ALA A 79 -8.87 2.26 8.25
C ALA A 79 -10.04 1.79 9.15
N SER A 80 -11.28 2.17 8.85
CA SER A 80 -12.44 1.66 9.57
C SER A 80 -12.75 0.18 9.27
N LEU A 81 -12.31 -0.33 8.13
CA LEU A 81 -12.49 -1.73 7.72
C LEU A 81 -11.36 -2.65 8.20
N TYR A 82 -10.17 -2.09 8.47
CA TYR A 82 -8.96 -2.84 8.80
C TYR A 82 -8.37 -2.36 10.13
N PRO A 83 -8.55 -3.08 11.24
CA PRO A 83 -8.26 -2.59 12.60
C PRO A 83 -6.78 -2.31 12.90
N ASN A 84 -5.84 -2.80 12.10
CA ASN A 84 -4.40 -2.56 12.25
C ASN A 84 -3.85 -1.56 11.23
N VAL A 85 -4.72 -0.75 10.62
CA VAL A 85 -4.36 0.25 9.62
C VAL A 85 -4.43 1.65 10.21
N THR A 86 -3.35 2.41 10.05
CA THR A 86 -3.26 3.82 10.44
C THR A 86 -3.41 4.71 9.20
N PRO A 87 -4.44 5.59 9.14
CA PRO A 87 -4.65 6.47 8.00
C PRO A 87 -3.87 7.77 8.14
N ILE A 88 -3.31 8.24 7.04
CA ILE A 88 -2.76 9.60 6.87
C ILE A 88 -3.44 10.22 5.65
N HIS A 89 -4.29 11.21 5.87
CA HIS A 89 -4.94 11.96 4.80
C HIS A 89 -4.01 13.10 4.36
N ALA A 90 -3.24 12.87 3.31
CA ALA A 90 -2.26 13.83 2.80
C ALA A 90 -1.99 13.63 1.32
N LEU A 91 -1.81 14.73 0.59
CA LEU A 91 -1.30 14.74 -0.77
C LEU A 91 0.22 14.44 -0.75
N ILE A 92 0.63 13.40 -1.45
CA ILE A 92 2.03 13.02 -1.55
C ILE A 92 2.70 13.84 -2.64
N THR A 93 3.47 14.84 -2.24
CA THR A 93 4.27 15.70 -3.13
C THR A 93 5.76 15.48 -2.86
N PRO A 94 6.68 15.95 -3.72
CA PRO A 94 8.12 15.94 -3.40
C PRO A 94 8.45 16.63 -2.07
N ASP A 95 7.81 17.76 -1.76
CA ASP A 95 8.02 18.47 -0.50
C ASP A 95 7.52 17.66 0.72
N TRP A 96 6.38 16.99 0.57
CA TRP A 96 5.89 16.08 1.60
C TRP A 96 6.89 14.94 1.84
N VAL A 97 7.43 14.34 0.79
CA VAL A 97 8.43 13.26 0.87
C VAL A 97 9.70 13.74 1.58
N GLU A 98 10.17 14.97 1.33
CA GLU A 98 11.35 15.51 2.01
C GLU A 98 11.16 15.64 3.52
N THR A 99 9.98 15.99 3.98
CA THR A 99 9.69 16.26 5.40
C THR A 99 9.15 15.05 6.16
N PHE A 100 8.65 14.04 5.46
CA PHE A 100 8.06 12.86 6.09
C PHE A 100 9.13 11.92 6.68
N ASP A 101 8.88 11.43 7.90
CA ASP A 101 9.76 10.46 8.54
C ASP A 101 9.45 9.03 8.10
N PHE A 102 10.31 8.47 7.25
CA PHE A 102 10.22 7.10 6.78
C PHE A 102 10.90 6.08 7.72
N SER A 103 11.59 6.54 8.77
CA SER A 103 12.40 5.64 9.62
C SER A 103 11.62 4.53 10.33
N PRO A 104 10.35 4.72 10.76
CA PRO A 104 9.60 3.69 11.47
C PRO A 104 9.17 2.50 10.62
N TYR A 105 9.28 2.58 9.30
CA TYR A 105 8.74 1.58 8.38
C TYR A 105 9.83 0.63 7.88
N ASP A 106 9.52 -0.67 7.88
CA ASP A 106 10.41 -1.71 7.35
C ASP A 106 10.41 -1.76 5.83
N VAL A 107 9.24 -1.55 5.21
CA VAL A 107 9.05 -1.52 3.76
C VAL A 107 8.13 -0.36 3.39
N VAL A 108 8.46 0.30 2.29
CA VAL A 108 7.62 1.33 1.65
C VAL A 108 7.11 0.77 0.34
N ILE A 109 5.79 0.74 0.17
CA ILE A 109 5.14 0.34 -1.08
C ILE A 109 4.58 1.59 -1.73
N ASP A 110 5.02 1.86 -2.93
CA ASP A 110 4.58 3.00 -3.73
C ASP A 110 3.60 2.54 -4.82
N ALA A 111 2.34 2.93 -4.66
CA ALA A 111 1.25 2.72 -5.60
C ALA A 111 0.60 4.03 -6.06
N ILE A 112 1.34 5.16 -5.94
CA ILE A 112 0.90 6.47 -6.44
C ILE A 112 1.09 6.57 -7.96
N ASP A 113 0.39 7.48 -8.59
CA ASP A 113 0.45 7.73 -10.04
C ASP A 113 1.16 9.05 -10.41
N ASP A 114 1.43 9.92 -9.42
CA ASP A 114 2.18 11.15 -9.63
C ASP A 114 3.68 10.86 -9.80
N MET A 115 4.22 11.12 -11.00
CA MET A 115 5.61 10.81 -11.32
C MET A 115 6.65 11.62 -10.53
N PRO A 116 6.49 12.93 -10.31
CA PRO A 116 7.38 13.71 -9.45
C PRO A 116 7.50 13.16 -8.03
N ALA A 117 6.38 12.86 -7.39
CA ALA A 117 6.35 12.28 -6.05
C ALA A 117 6.98 10.88 -6.04
N LYS A 118 6.67 10.05 -7.03
CA LYS A 118 7.24 8.70 -7.21
C LYS A 118 8.77 8.72 -7.30
N VAL A 119 9.32 9.65 -8.06
CA VAL A 119 10.77 9.84 -8.18
C VAL A 119 11.38 10.29 -6.84
N ALA A 120 10.74 11.22 -6.14
CA ALA A 120 11.20 11.68 -4.82
C ALA A 120 11.22 10.52 -3.80
N VAL A 121 10.17 9.70 -3.74
CA VAL A 121 10.11 8.49 -2.88
C VAL A 121 11.25 7.53 -3.24
N ALA A 122 11.48 7.27 -4.54
CA ALA A 122 12.54 6.37 -4.97
C ALA A 122 13.93 6.85 -4.54
N HIS A 123 14.20 8.15 -4.61
CA HIS A 123 15.46 8.71 -4.10
C HIS A 123 15.59 8.63 -2.59
N LYS A 124 14.49 8.86 -1.86
CA LYS A 124 14.51 8.93 -0.38
C LYS A 124 14.68 7.56 0.28
N VAL A 125 14.02 6.52 -0.24
CA VAL A 125 13.87 5.22 0.44
C VAL A 125 14.16 4.00 -0.43
N SER A 126 14.99 4.13 -1.46
CA SER A 126 15.29 3.07 -2.44
C SER A 126 15.66 1.72 -1.83
N HIS A 127 16.32 1.71 -0.67
CA HIS A 127 16.80 0.50 0.01
C HIS A 127 15.67 -0.37 0.63
N LYS A 128 14.47 0.18 0.75
CA LYS A 128 13.28 -0.50 1.30
C LYS A 128 12.01 -0.25 0.48
N LEU A 129 12.17 0.15 -0.77
CA LEU A 129 11.08 0.51 -1.67
C LEU A 129 10.65 -0.64 -2.58
N LEU A 130 9.33 -0.87 -2.64
CA LEU A 130 8.68 -1.62 -3.70
C LEU A 130 7.73 -0.67 -4.44
N SER A 131 8.03 -0.36 -5.70
CA SER A 131 7.23 0.58 -6.49
C SER A 131 6.44 -0.15 -7.58
N SER A 132 5.15 0.16 -7.68
CA SER A 132 4.30 -0.28 -8.78
C SER A 132 4.20 0.81 -9.84
N SER A 133 4.64 0.51 -11.05
CA SER A 133 4.45 1.42 -12.18
C SER A 133 3.02 1.36 -12.74
N GLY A 134 2.57 2.45 -13.36
CA GLY A 134 1.26 2.51 -14.00
C GLY A 134 1.11 1.49 -15.13
N SER A 135 -0.05 0.81 -15.17
CA SER A 135 -0.37 -0.21 -16.16
C SER A 135 -1.39 0.25 -17.21
N ALA A 136 -1.61 1.56 -17.37
CA ALA A 136 -2.56 2.12 -18.32
C ALA A 136 -2.38 1.52 -19.72
N LYS A 137 -3.49 1.14 -20.35
CA LYS A 137 -3.53 0.47 -21.68
C LYS A 137 -2.83 -0.89 -21.73
N LYS A 138 -2.45 -1.48 -20.62
CA LYS A 138 -1.93 -2.86 -20.55
C LYS A 138 -3.08 -3.81 -20.28
N ILE A 139 -3.24 -4.82 -21.12
CA ILE A 139 -4.36 -5.79 -21.05
C ILE A 139 -3.89 -7.21 -20.74
N ASP A 140 -2.61 -7.48 -20.84
CA ASP A 140 -2.01 -8.79 -20.60
C ASP A 140 -1.22 -8.79 -19.27
N PRO A 141 -1.78 -9.30 -18.16
CA PRO A 141 -1.12 -9.31 -16.86
C PRO A 141 0.10 -10.26 -16.82
N THR A 142 0.20 -11.22 -17.75
CA THR A 142 1.34 -12.15 -17.80
C THR A 142 2.64 -11.46 -18.22
N ARG A 143 2.55 -10.24 -18.76
CA ARG A 143 3.69 -9.44 -19.20
C ARG A 143 4.24 -8.50 -18.14
N ILE A 144 3.65 -8.47 -16.94
CA ILE A 144 4.21 -7.74 -15.79
C ILE A 144 5.56 -8.37 -15.43
N ARG A 145 6.55 -7.52 -15.18
CA ARG A 145 7.90 -7.95 -14.80
C ARG A 145 8.32 -7.24 -13.51
N TYR A 146 8.97 -7.98 -12.64
CA TYR A 146 9.72 -7.41 -11.53
C TYR A 146 11.15 -7.10 -12.01
N THR A 147 11.64 -5.91 -11.70
CA THR A 147 12.99 -5.47 -12.07
C THR A 147 13.50 -4.42 -11.07
N SER A 148 14.83 -4.29 -10.98
CA SER A 148 15.43 -3.17 -10.27
C SER A 148 15.35 -1.90 -11.12
N ILE A 149 15.02 -0.76 -10.50
CA ILE A 149 15.09 0.56 -11.14
C ILE A 149 16.52 1.13 -11.14
N TRP A 150 17.38 0.57 -10.32
CA TRP A 150 18.81 0.90 -10.26
C TRP A 150 19.60 -0.22 -10.95
N LYS A 151 20.34 0.11 -11.99
CA LYS A 151 21.28 -0.79 -12.66
C LYS A 151 22.70 -0.46 -12.25
#